data_5900e519c6a3f929ae4c3e5811f6120d
#
_entry.id   5900e519c6a3f929ae4c3e5811f6120d
#
_cell.length_a   1.000
_cell.length_b   1.000
_cell.length_c   1.000
_cell.angle_alpha   90.00
_cell.angle_beta   90.00
_cell.angle_gamma   90.00
#
_symmetry.space_group_name_H-M   'P 1'
#
loop_
_entity.id
_entity.type
_entity.pdbx_description
1 polymer ?
#
loop_
_entity_poly.entity_id
_entity_poly.type
_entity_poly.pdbx_seq_one_letter_code
_entity_poly.pdbx_strand_id
1 'polypeptide(L)'
;AMGQRLDSVAGNAATARFAERQLALLVRDSDHMATSELAERVRDAFAEHVLEVGSHSLNATVSIGGVQIGEKIASTSQVLAKASQGVVSAVGVGGNRAELFDPGAIDRAELERIEAWVTRIKVALEGDGFRLDFQPVIALQGDGSEMYEMFLRLYGTDGEPVAASTYMPIAEEHGLL
;
A
#
# COMPACT_ATOMS: atom_id res chain seq x y z
N ALA A 1 27.54 -18.69 13.15
CA ALA A 1 27.88 -17.72 12.09
C ALA A 1 26.69 -16.86 11.66
N MET A 2 25.65 -17.41 10.97
CA MET A 2 24.52 -16.58 10.46
C MET A 2 23.69 -15.95 11.56
N GLY A 3 23.33 -16.65 12.64
CA GLY A 3 22.60 -16.06 13.78
C GLY A 3 23.35 -14.93 14.45
N GLN A 4 24.65 -15.11 14.70
CA GLN A 4 25.49 -14.04 15.27
C GLN A 4 25.57 -12.81 14.37
N ARG A 5 25.56 -13.00 13.03
CA ARG A 5 25.53 -11.89 12.09
C ARG A 5 24.20 -11.16 12.16
N LEU A 6 23.08 -11.89 12.23
CA LEU A 6 21.77 -11.30 12.42
C LEU A 6 21.72 -10.47 13.71
N ASP A 7 22.16 -11.06 14.83
CA ASP A 7 22.19 -10.39 16.14
C ASP A 7 23.00 -9.08 16.13
N SER A 8 24.11 -9.04 15.36
CA SER A 8 24.95 -7.84 15.25
C SER A 8 24.29 -6.68 14.51
N VAL A 9 23.27 -6.95 13.69
CA VAL A 9 22.58 -5.94 12.85
C VAL A 9 21.18 -5.65 13.36
N ALA A 10 20.57 -6.60 14.09
CA ALA A 10 19.20 -6.54 14.53
C ALA A 10 18.93 -5.48 15.63
N GLY A 11 19.97 -4.93 16.26
CA GLY A 11 19.83 -3.95 17.34
C GLY A 11 19.12 -4.57 18.55
N ASN A 12 18.00 -3.98 18.95
CA ASN A 12 17.14 -4.45 20.06
C ASN A 12 15.99 -5.37 19.62
N ALA A 13 15.99 -5.83 18.36
CA ALA A 13 15.00 -6.81 17.93
C ALA A 13 15.25 -8.18 18.58
N ALA A 14 14.19 -8.89 18.92
CA ALA A 14 14.29 -10.27 19.35
C ALA A 14 14.55 -11.17 18.14
N THR A 15 15.57 -12.01 18.23
CA THR A 15 15.94 -12.95 17.16
C THR A 15 15.62 -14.38 17.58
N ALA A 16 15.21 -15.20 16.63
CA ALA A 16 14.97 -16.63 16.86
C ALA A 16 15.27 -17.45 15.60
N ARG A 17 15.67 -18.70 15.81
CA ARG A 17 15.70 -19.68 14.73
C ARG A 17 14.30 -20.26 14.53
N PHE A 18 13.73 -20.01 13.37
CA PHE A 18 12.37 -20.47 13.02
C PHE A 18 12.38 -21.85 12.34
N ALA A 19 13.37 -22.10 11.48
CA ALA A 19 13.61 -23.38 10.84
C ALA A 19 15.10 -23.56 10.51
N GLU A 20 15.47 -24.66 9.89
CA GLU A 20 16.87 -24.98 9.58
C GLU A 20 17.58 -23.83 8.83
N ARG A 21 16.88 -23.21 7.87
CA ARG A 21 17.39 -22.12 7.02
C ARG A 21 16.62 -20.83 7.19
N GLN A 22 15.84 -20.71 8.26
CA GLN A 22 15.01 -19.53 8.51
C GLN A 22 15.28 -18.97 9.90
N LEU A 23 15.50 -17.67 9.91
CA LEU A 23 15.63 -16.85 11.12
C LEU A 23 14.46 -15.89 11.18
N ALA A 24 14.02 -15.57 12.35
CA ALA A 24 12.96 -14.58 12.58
C ALA A 24 13.48 -13.43 13.42
N LEU A 25 12.98 -12.24 13.11
CA LEU A 25 13.14 -11.03 13.92
C LEU A 25 11.77 -10.54 14.35
N LEU A 26 11.68 -10.16 15.62
CA LEU A 26 10.53 -9.43 16.15
C LEU A 26 11.01 -8.05 16.60
N VAL A 27 10.53 -7.02 15.91
CA VAL A 27 10.82 -5.62 16.20
C VAL A 27 9.63 -5.03 16.96
N ARG A 28 9.89 -4.27 18.01
CA ARG A 28 8.86 -3.60 18.81
C ARG A 28 8.91 -2.10 18.55
N ASP A 29 7.77 -1.44 18.71
CA ASP A 29 7.64 0.01 18.65
C ASP A 29 8.27 0.62 17.38
N SER A 30 8.02 -0.04 16.23
CA SER A 30 8.57 0.33 14.94
C SER A 30 7.45 0.49 13.92
N ASP A 31 7.50 1.54 13.13
CA ASP A 31 6.61 1.74 11.99
C ASP A 31 7.08 0.96 10.75
N HIS A 32 6.32 1.04 9.68
CA HIS A 32 6.63 0.33 8.44
C HIS A 32 7.95 0.82 7.82
N MET A 33 8.23 2.12 7.87
CA MET A 33 9.44 2.71 7.29
C MET A 33 10.70 2.24 8.04
N ALA A 34 10.71 2.37 9.35
CA ALA A 34 11.84 1.93 10.18
C ALA A 34 12.07 0.41 10.10
N THR A 35 10.98 -0.38 9.98
CA THR A 35 11.06 -1.84 9.77
C THR A 35 11.64 -2.17 8.40
N SER A 36 11.26 -1.44 7.36
CA SER A 36 11.81 -1.60 6.00
C SER A 36 13.30 -1.26 5.95
N GLU A 37 13.70 -0.17 6.57
CA GLU A 37 15.11 0.20 6.68
C GLU A 37 15.94 -0.85 7.43
N LEU A 38 15.39 -1.43 8.51
CA LEU A 38 16.05 -2.52 9.22
C LEU A 38 16.19 -3.75 8.31
N ALA A 39 15.15 -4.11 7.57
CA ALA A 39 15.19 -5.25 6.65
C ALA A 39 16.26 -5.07 5.57
N GLU A 40 16.39 -3.86 5.00
CA GLU A 40 17.43 -3.56 4.02
C GLU A 40 18.83 -3.62 4.65
N ARG A 41 19.03 -3.07 5.86
CA ARG A 41 20.32 -3.20 6.58
C ARG A 41 20.69 -4.65 6.84
N VAL A 42 19.74 -5.48 7.22
CA VAL A 42 19.96 -6.94 7.39
C VAL A 42 20.34 -7.58 6.07
N ARG A 43 19.64 -7.29 5.00
CA ARG A 43 19.93 -7.80 3.65
C ARG A 43 21.36 -7.45 3.22
N ASP A 44 21.72 -6.17 3.31
CA ASP A 44 23.04 -5.68 2.92
C ASP A 44 24.15 -6.31 3.76
N ALA A 45 23.94 -6.42 5.07
CA ALA A 45 24.92 -7.03 5.96
C ALA A 45 25.21 -8.49 5.61
N PHE A 46 24.25 -9.23 5.04
CA PHE A 46 24.50 -10.59 4.55
C PHE A 46 25.13 -10.57 3.15
N ALA A 47 24.66 -9.74 2.24
CA ALA A 47 25.18 -9.67 0.87
C ALA A 47 26.65 -9.25 0.81
N GLU A 48 27.07 -8.33 1.71
CA GLU A 48 28.44 -7.85 1.78
C GLU A 48 29.39 -8.75 2.57
N HIS A 49 28.85 -9.75 3.30
CA HIS A 49 29.64 -10.58 4.16
C HIS A 49 30.16 -11.84 3.47
N VAL A 50 31.46 -11.95 3.39
CA VAL A 50 32.12 -13.18 2.92
C VAL A 50 32.26 -14.14 4.10
N LEU A 51 31.67 -15.33 3.97
CA LEU A 51 31.81 -16.42 4.93
C LEU A 51 33.00 -17.29 4.54
N GLU A 52 33.98 -17.39 5.43
CA GLU A 52 35.08 -18.32 5.24
C GLU A 52 34.75 -19.65 5.92
N VAL A 53 34.76 -20.75 5.14
CA VAL A 53 34.54 -22.11 5.63
C VAL A 53 35.69 -22.97 5.18
N GLY A 54 36.62 -23.20 6.07
CA GLY A 54 37.88 -23.89 5.73
C GLY A 54 38.70 -23.07 4.72
N SER A 55 38.97 -23.63 3.54
CA SER A 55 39.70 -22.94 2.46
C SER A 55 38.78 -22.29 1.41
N HIS A 56 37.46 -22.19 1.67
CA HIS A 56 36.49 -21.66 0.72
C HIS A 56 35.86 -20.37 1.27
N SER A 57 35.77 -19.38 0.39
CA SER A 57 35.03 -18.13 0.65
C SER A 57 33.64 -18.25 -0.03
N LEU A 58 32.59 -18.03 0.75
CA LEU A 58 31.21 -18.14 0.30
C LEU A 58 30.49 -16.82 0.55
N ASN A 59 29.76 -16.35 -0.44
CA ASN A 59 28.79 -15.27 -0.27
C ASN A 59 27.41 -15.88 -0.11
N ALA A 60 26.65 -15.35 0.87
CA ALA A 60 25.28 -15.78 1.11
C ALA A 60 24.39 -14.53 1.14
N THR A 61 23.30 -14.57 0.40
CA THR A 61 22.25 -13.55 0.46
C THR A 61 21.07 -14.04 1.25
N VAL A 62 20.21 -13.11 1.69
CA VAL A 62 18.97 -13.41 2.39
C VAL A 62 17.78 -12.77 1.66
N SER A 63 16.68 -13.50 1.64
CA SER A 63 15.38 -12.98 1.23
C SER A 63 14.53 -12.81 2.48
N ILE A 64 13.93 -11.64 2.64
CA ILE A 64 13.23 -11.24 3.84
C ILE A 64 11.75 -11.06 3.50
N GLY A 65 10.90 -11.72 4.28
CA GLY A 65 9.46 -11.46 4.28
C GLY A 65 9.05 -10.97 5.66
N GLY A 66 8.25 -9.93 5.70
CA GLY A 66 7.80 -9.36 6.96
C GLY A 66 6.38 -8.86 6.90
N VAL A 67 5.86 -8.52 8.07
CA VAL A 67 4.52 -7.96 8.21
C VAL A 67 4.50 -6.99 9.38
N GLN A 68 3.89 -5.83 9.16
CA GLN A 68 3.58 -4.89 10.23
C GLN A 68 2.42 -5.45 11.05
N ILE A 69 2.67 -5.71 12.34
CA ILE A 69 1.64 -6.19 13.27
C ILE A 69 0.88 -4.99 13.82
N GLY A 70 -0.43 -4.99 13.63
CA GLY A 70 -1.34 -3.96 14.10
C GLY A 70 -2.75 -4.53 14.32
N GLU A 71 -3.71 -3.67 14.56
CA GLU A 71 -5.10 -4.06 14.89
C GLU A 71 -5.77 -4.96 13.84
N LYS A 72 -5.34 -4.88 12.58
CA LYS A 72 -5.87 -5.66 11.47
C LYS A 72 -5.33 -7.08 11.36
N ILE A 73 -4.32 -7.43 12.16
CA ILE A 73 -3.77 -8.79 12.19
C ILE A 73 -4.12 -9.43 13.53
N ALA A 74 -5.11 -10.29 13.50
CA ALA A 74 -5.75 -10.82 14.70
C ALA A 74 -5.08 -12.07 15.28
N SER A 75 -4.13 -12.72 14.59
CA SER A 75 -3.54 -13.97 15.06
C SER A 75 -2.10 -14.19 14.62
N THR A 76 -1.34 -14.93 15.46
CA THR A 76 0.03 -15.34 15.15
C THR A 76 0.13 -16.13 13.83
N SER A 77 -0.86 -16.93 13.52
CA SER A 77 -0.91 -17.70 12.27
C SER A 77 -0.98 -16.79 11.05
N GLN A 78 -1.74 -15.70 11.11
CA GLN A 78 -1.80 -14.70 10.03
C GLN A 78 -0.46 -13.96 9.89
N VAL A 79 0.18 -13.59 10.99
CA VAL A 79 1.52 -12.97 10.97
C VAL A 79 2.51 -13.88 10.24
N LEU A 80 2.60 -15.14 10.65
CA LEU A 80 3.51 -16.11 10.05
C LEU A 80 3.19 -16.39 8.58
N ALA A 81 1.91 -16.50 8.23
CA ALA A 81 1.49 -16.73 6.84
C ALA A 81 1.90 -15.55 5.93
N LYS A 82 1.65 -14.30 6.37
CA LYS A 82 2.02 -13.09 5.61
C LYS A 82 3.53 -12.92 5.48
N ALA A 83 4.28 -13.11 6.55
CA ALA A 83 5.74 -13.07 6.51
C ALA A 83 6.31 -14.15 5.58
N SER A 84 5.79 -15.39 5.65
CA SER A 84 6.19 -16.48 4.76
C SER A 84 5.84 -16.19 3.30
N GLN A 85 4.68 -15.60 3.03
CA GLN A 85 4.29 -15.17 1.68
C GLN A 85 5.27 -14.12 1.12
N GLY A 86 5.70 -13.17 1.95
CA GLY A 86 6.73 -12.19 1.57
C GLY A 86 8.06 -12.85 1.21
N VAL A 87 8.51 -13.87 1.97
CA VAL A 87 9.71 -14.62 1.62
C VAL A 87 9.56 -15.33 0.26
N VAL A 88 8.42 -15.99 0.02
CA VAL A 88 8.15 -16.66 -1.27
C VAL A 88 8.15 -15.65 -2.42
N SER A 89 7.52 -14.49 -2.24
CA SER A 89 7.53 -13.41 -3.23
C SER A 89 8.95 -12.94 -3.51
N ALA A 90 9.72 -12.63 -2.48
CA ALA A 90 11.10 -12.16 -2.58
C ALA A 90 11.99 -13.17 -3.34
N VAL A 91 11.86 -14.45 -3.03
CA VAL A 91 12.61 -15.54 -3.71
C VAL A 91 12.15 -15.68 -5.16
N GLY A 92 10.84 -15.60 -5.43
CA GLY A 92 10.26 -15.76 -6.77
C GLY A 92 10.74 -14.73 -7.80
N VAL A 93 11.17 -13.55 -7.36
CA VAL A 93 11.70 -12.48 -8.23
C VAL A 93 13.23 -12.36 -8.19
N GLY A 94 13.93 -13.40 -7.78
CA GLY A 94 15.40 -13.49 -7.83
C GLY A 94 16.09 -13.45 -6.47
N GLY A 95 15.37 -13.31 -5.37
CA GLY A 95 15.96 -13.28 -4.02
C GLY A 95 16.71 -12.00 -3.66
N ASN A 96 17.45 -12.03 -2.55
CA ASN A 96 18.27 -10.92 -2.04
C ASN A 96 17.49 -9.59 -1.94
N ARG A 97 16.30 -9.64 -1.34
CA ARG A 97 15.41 -8.48 -1.17
C ARG A 97 14.47 -8.66 0.01
N ALA A 98 13.88 -7.56 0.44
CA ALA A 98 12.84 -7.53 1.45
C ALA A 98 11.45 -7.28 0.83
N GLU A 99 10.45 -8.03 1.30
CA GLU A 99 9.03 -7.87 0.97
C GLU A 99 8.24 -7.78 2.27
N LEU A 100 7.81 -6.56 2.62
CA LEU A 100 7.10 -6.28 3.86
C LEU A 100 5.64 -5.96 3.57
N PHE A 101 4.75 -6.70 4.19
CA PHE A 101 3.31 -6.45 4.10
C PHE A 101 2.89 -5.44 5.17
N ASP A 102 2.29 -4.35 4.73
CA ASP A 102 1.67 -3.34 5.59
C ASP A 102 0.15 -3.41 5.46
N PRO A 103 -0.55 -3.93 6.48
CA PRO A 103 -2.01 -4.02 6.45
C PRO A 103 -2.71 -2.65 6.48
N GLY A 104 -2.03 -1.59 6.88
CA GLY A 104 -2.55 -0.23 6.89
C GLY A 104 -2.36 0.53 5.56
N ALA A 105 -1.59 0.00 4.61
CA ALA A 105 -1.28 0.69 3.36
C ALA A 105 -2.53 0.95 2.51
N ILE A 106 -3.48 -0.01 2.46
CA ILE A 106 -4.73 0.11 1.69
C ILE A 106 -5.59 1.23 2.26
N ASP A 107 -5.71 1.32 3.58
CA ASP A 107 -6.51 2.37 4.23
C ASP A 107 -5.91 3.75 4.01
N ARG A 108 -4.59 3.87 4.12
CA ARG A 108 -3.92 5.16 3.85
C ARG A 108 -4.12 5.60 2.40
N ALA A 109 -3.96 4.70 1.44
CA ALA A 109 -4.20 4.99 0.02
C ALA A 109 -5.67 5.40 -0.23
N GLU A 110 -6.62 4.78 0.44
CA GLU A 110 -8.04 5.13 0.33
C GLU A 110 -8.32 6.50 0.95
N LEU A 111 -7.76 6.81 2.12
CA LEU A 111 -7.87 8.12 2.75
C LEU A 111 -7.27 9.21 1.86
N GLU A 112 -6.07 9.01 1.33
CA GLU A 112 -5.42 9.94 0.40
C GLU A 112 -6.27 10.16 -0.85
N ARG A 113 -6.88 9.11 -1.38
CA ARG A 113 -7.80 9.18 -2.51
C ARG A 113 -9.03 10.03 -2.20
N ILE A 114 -9.64 9.82 -1.03
CA ILE A 114 -10.80 10.60 -0.57
C ILE A 114 -10.42 12.06 -0.38
N GLU A 115 -9.30 12.37 0.28
CA GLU A 115 -8.81 13.74 0.48
C GLU A 115 -8.54 14.46 -0.84
N ALA A 116 -7.97 13.76 -1.82
CA ALA A 116 -7.77 14.30 -3.16
C ALA A 116 -9.09 14.66 -3.84
N TRP A 117 -10.12 13.80 -3.71
CA TRP A 117 -11.45 14.12 -4.21
C TRP A 117 -12.10 15.30 -3.50
N VAL A 118 -12.05 15.36 -2.18
CA VAL A 118 -12.56 16.50 -1.39
C VAL A 118 -11.93 17.81 -1.83
N THR A 119 -10.61 17.80 -2.01
CA THR A 119 -9.87 18.98 -2.49
C THR A 119 -10.29 19.38 -3.90
N ARG A 120 -10.41 18.40 -4.82
CA ARG A 120 -10.84 18.65 -6.20
C ARG A 120 -12.25 19.23 -6.28
N ILE A 121 -13.19 18.70 -5.48
CA ILE A 121 -14.56 19.19 -5.41
C ILE A 121 -14.58 20.64 -4.89
N LYS A 122 -13.84 20.95 -3.82
CA LYS A 122 -13.77 22.32 -3.26
C LYS A 122 -13.24 23.32 -4.28
N VAL A 123 -12.15 22.99 -4.95
CA VAL A 123 -11.58 23.85 -6.01
C VAL A 123 -12.58 24.07 -7.14
N ALA A 124 -13.31 23.04 -7.52
CA ALA A 124 -14.34 23.15 -8.57
C ALA A 124 -15.56 23.98 -8.15
N LEU A 125 -15.92 23.97 -6.85
CA LEU A 125 -16.99 24.82 -6.30
C LEU A 125 -16.60 26.30 -6.25
N GLU A 126 -15.33 26.60 -6.02
CA GLU A 126 -14.78 27.96 -6.00
C GLU A 126 -14.55 28.54 -7.40
N GLY A 127 -14.49 27.69 -8.43
CA GLY A 127 -14.22 28.05 -9.82
C GLY A 127 -15.28 27.56 -10.77
N ASP A 128 -14.92 27.45 -12.05
CA ASP A 128 -15.81 26.97 -13.15
C ASP A 128 -15.65 25.46 -13.42
N GLY A 129 -15.35 24.66 -12.38
CA GLY A 129 -15.06 23.23 -12.51
C GLY A 129 -16.32 22.37 -12.72
N PHE A 130 -17.52 22.90 -12.44
CA PHE A 130 -18.77 22.19 -12.68
C PHE A 130 -19.50 22.70 -13.91
N ARG A 131 -20.04 21.78 -14.68
CA ARG A 131 -20.88 22.10 -15.86
C ARG A 131 -22.10 21.19 -15.87
N LEU A 132 -23.17 21.67 -16.48
CA LEU A 132 -24.38 20.92 -16.73
C LEU A 132 -24.39 20.48 -18.20
N ASP A 133 -24.35 19.17 -18.43
CA ASP A 133 -24.74 18.58 -19.70
C ASP A 133 -26.24 18.34 -19.66
N PHE A 134 -26.91 18.45 -20.80
CA PHE A 134 -28.33 18.19 -20.88
C PHE A 134 -28.66 17.33 -22.11
N GLN A 135 -29.62 16.43 -21.92
CA GLN A 135 -30.11 15.55 -22.96
C GLN A 135 -31.61 15.80 -23.18
N PRO A 136 -32.07 16.05 -24.42
CA PRO A 136 -33.48 16.21 -24.66
C PRO A 136 -34.21 14.88 -24.49
N VAL A 137 -35.34 14.93 -23.79
CA VAL A 137 -36.27 13.81 -23.63
C VAL A 137 -37.46 14.04 -24.53
N ILE A 138 -37.62 13.17 -25.53
CA ILE A 138 -38.70 13.28 -26.53
C ILE A 138 -39.88 12.42 -26.08
N ALA A 139 -41.05 13.04 -25.91
CA ALA A 139 -42.27 12.31 -25.67
C ALA A 139 -42.70 11.59 -26.97
N LEU A 140 -42.84 10.26 -26.87
CA LEU A 140 -43.30 9.44 -28.01
C LEU A 140 -44.82 9.63 -28.27
N GLN A 141 -45.55 10.05 -27.24
CA GLN A 141 -46.97 10.39 -27.33
C GLN A 141 -47.21 11.58 -26.38
N GLY A 142 -47.83 12.65 -26.84
CA GLY A 142 -48.11 13.80 -26.01
C GLY A 142 -48.18 15.13 -26.75
N ASP A 143 -48.21 16.22 -26.02
CA ASP A 143 -48.38 17.61 -26.49
C ASP A 143 -47.12 18.28 -27.03
N GLY A 144 -45.99 17.54 -27.13
CA GLY A 144 -44.73 18.06 -27.65
C GLY A 144 -43.99 18.98 -26.68
N SER A 145 -44.27 18.90 -25.35
CA SER A 145 -43.53 19.66 -24.36
C SER A 145 -42.05 19.26 -24.37
N GLU A 146 -41.18 20.26 -24.40
CA GLU A 146 -39.72 20.05 -24.33
C GLU A 146 -39.33 19.72 -22.88
N MET A 147 -38.70 18.57 -22.69
CA MET A 147 -38.09 18.15 -21.44
C MET A 147 -36.61 17.86 -21.63
N TYR A 148 -35.82 18.11 -20.62
CA TYR A 148 -34.41 17.86 -20.62
C TYR A 148 -33.99 17.15 -19.33
N GLU A 149 -33.13 16.13 -19.46
CA GLU A 149 -32.41 15.55 -18.34
C GLU A 149 -31.07 16.26 -18.20
N MET A 150 -30.73 16.65 -16.97
CA MET A 150 -29.50 17.38 -16.68
C MET A 150 -28.52 16.50 -15.95
N PHE A 151 -27.26 16.51 -16.39
CA PHE A 151 -26.17 15.76 -15.81
C PHE A 151 -25.09 16.73 -15.31
N LEU A 152 -24.86 16.73 -14.00
CA LEU A 152 -23.75 17.48 -13.43
C LEU A 152 -22.42 16.77 -13.73
N ARG A 153 -21.49 17.48 -14.33
CA ARG A 153 -20.14 17.03 -14.64
C ARG A 153 -19.11 17.85 -13.89
N LEU A 154 -18.12 17.18 -13.34
CA LEU A 154 -16.93 17.81 -12.78
C LEU A 154 -15.80 17.70 -13.81
N TYR A 155 -15.26 18.84 -14.25
CA TYR A 155 -14.15 18.88 -15.18
C TYR A 155 -12.83 18.99 -14.41
N GLY A 156 -11.85 18.18 -14.80
CA GLY A 156 -10.50 18.28 -14.29
C GLY A 156 -9.64 19.27 -15.07
N THR A 157 -8.42 19.45 -14.62
CA THR A 157 -7.40 20.24 -15.34
C THR A 157 -7.01 19.62 -16.70
N ASP A 158 -7.31 18.34 -16.88
CA ASP A 158 -7.16 17.58 -18.12
C ASP A 158 -8.30 17.83 -19.13
N GLY A 159 -9.36 18.53 -18.69
CA GLY A 159 -10.54 18.83 -19.52
C GLY A 159 -11.51 17.65 -19.68
N GLU A 160 -11.25 16.49 -19.07
CA GLU A 160 -12.13 15.33 -19.15
C GLU A 160 -13.27 15.43 -18.11
N PRO A 161 -14.52 15.16 -18.52
CA PRO A 161 -15.66 15.20 -17.64
C PRO A 161 -15.75 13.97 -16.74
N VAL A 162 -15.95 14.18 -15.45
CA VAL A 162 -16.21 13.12 -14.47
C VAL A 162 -17.70 13.07 -14.14
N ALA A 163 -18.26 11.88 -14.19
CA ALA A 163 -19.66 11.66 -13.87
C ALA A 163 -19.94 11.88 -12.37
N ALA A 164 -21.12 12.42 -12.06
CA ALA A 164 -21.57 12.71 -10.70
C ALA A 164 -21.51 11.47 -9.78
N SER A 165 -21.85 10.29 -10.30
CA SER A 165 -21.78 9.03 -9.56
C SER A 165 -20.39 8.71 -8.97
N THR A 166 -19.33 9.30 -9.51
CA THR A 166 -17.95 9.07 -9.03
C THR A 166 -17.63 9.89 -7.78
N TYR A 167 -18.12 11.13 -7.69
CA TYR A 167 -17.73 12.07 -6.62
C TYR A 167 -18.87 12.45 -5.69
N MET A 168 -20.13 12.32 -6.09
CA MET A 168 -21.29 12.70 -5.26
C MET A 168 -21.33 11.99 -3.90
N PRO A 169 -21.06 10.68 -3.79
CA PRO A 169 -21.03 10.01 -2.48
C PRO A 169 -20.00 10.64 -1.54
N ILE A 170 -18.82 11.01 -2.06
CA ILE A 170 -17.76 11.67 -1.28
C ILE A 170 -18.19 13.08 -0.90
N ALA A 171 -18.81 13.83 -1.82
CA ALA A 171 -19.29 15.17 -1.57
C ALA A 171 -20.36 15.18 -0.46
N GLU A 172 -21.30 14.22 -0.49
CA GLU A 172 -22.34 14.06 0.52
C GLU A 172 -21.75 13.73 1.89
N GLU A 173 -20.85 12.75 1.98
CA GLU A 173 -20.22 12.31 3.23
C GLU A 173 -19.39 13.44 3.88
N HIS A 174 -18.80 14.31 3.06
CA HIS A 174 -17.97 15.43 3.53
C HIS A 174 -18.68 16.78 3.58
N GLY A 175 -20.02 16.82 3.42
CA GLY A 175 -20.82 18.03 3.57
C GLY A 175 -20.54 19.12 2.53
N LEU A 176 -20.27 18.71 1.28
CA LEU A 176 -19.96 19.58 0.14
C LEU A 176 -21.15 19.74 -0.83
N LEU A 177 -22.34 19.29 -0.44
CA LEU A 177 -23.59 19.43 -1.18
C LEU A 177 -24.45 20.55 -0.59
#